data_55e1fd325236b88fa8d7fe8d511442cc
#
_entry.id   55e1fd325236b88fa8d7fe8d511442cc
#
_cell.length_a   1.000
_cell.length_b   1.000
_cell.length_c   1.000
_cell.angle_alpha   90.00
_cell.angle_beta   90.00
_cell.angle_gamma   90.00
#
_symmetry.space_group_name_H-M   'P 1'
#
loop_
_entity.id
_entity.type
_entity.pdbx_description
1 polymer ?
#
loop_
_entity_poly.entity_id
_entity_poly.type
_entity_poly.pdbx_seq_one_letter_code
_entity_poly.pdbx_strand_id
1 'polypeptide(L)'
;MVRYVGEAELITQALAASRRKITVFISTVLTLMVVFGSLMYLVEGGRNPEFASIPHSIYWAVTTMTTVGYGDIAPVTPVGQGIAALIMILGYGIIAVPTGIVTLELNEANRRQANTRTCPECSAEGHSREASFCWRCGEALYRRRDSESEKAE
;
A
#
# COMPACT_ATOMS: atom_id res chain seq x y z
N MET A 1 6.36 -0.45 -26.21
CA MET A 1 7.03 0.41 -25.20
C MET A 1 6.11 1.50 -24.63
N VAL A 2 5.24 2.15 -25.40
CA VAL A 2 4.36 3.25 -24.92
C VAL A 2 3.35 2.82 -23.84
N ARG A 3 2.94 1.56 -23.80
CA ARG A 3 1.94 1.05 -22.86
C ARG A 3 2.44 0.99 -21.41
N TYR A 4 3.72 0.71 -21.19
CA TYR A 4 4.34 0.65 -19.87
C TYR A 4 4.55 2.03 -19.22
N VAL A 5 4.66 3.08 -20.01
CA VAL A 5 4.84 4.46 -19.51
C VAL A 5 3.58 4.94 -18.78
N GLY A 6 2.40 4.64 -19.34
CA GLY A 6 1.13 5.00 -18.70
C GLY A 6 0.86 4.29 -17.37
N GLU A 7 1.27 3.01 -17.26
CA GLU A 7 1.14 2.24 -16.01
C GLU A 7 2.11 2.75 -14.92
N ALA A 8 3.33 3.14 -15.30
CA ALA A 8 4.29 3.74 -14.39
C ALA A 8 3.82 5.12 -13.88
N GLU A 9 3.20 5.93 -14.73
CA GLU A 9 2.60 7.20 -14.33
C GLU A 9 1.45 7.02 -13.34
N LEU A 10 0.59 6.03 -13.51
CA LEU A 10 -0.48 5.71 -12.58
C LEU A 10 0.05 5.34 -11.19
N ILE A 11 1.09 4.51 -11.13
CA ILE A 11 1.71 4.12 -9.86
C ILE A 11 2.34 5.33 -9.18
N THR A 12 3.06 6.16 -9.91
CA THR A 12 3.70 7.37 -9.35
C THR A 12 2.67 8.39 -8.85
N GLN A 13 1.57 8.57 -9.56
CA GLN A 13 0.47 9.44 -9.13
C GLN A 13 -0.23 8.89 -7.88
N ALA A 14 -0.49 7.59 -7.81
CA ALA A 14 -1.08 6.94 -6.63
C ALA A 14 -0.18 7.09 -5.40
N LEU A 15 1.13 6.87 -5.55
CA LEU A 15 2.10 7.06 -4.46
C LEU A 15 2.20 8.53 -4.03
N ALA A 16 2.21 9.46 -4.97
CA ALA A 16 2.23 10.89 -4.67
C ALA A 16 0.97 11.35 -3.93
N ALA A 17 -0.20 10.83 -4.30
CA ALA A 17 -1.46 11.09 -3.61
C ALA A 17 -1.45 10.54 -2.17
N SER A 18 -0.81 9.39 -1.96
CA SER A 18 -0.74 8.72 -0.66
C SER A 18 0.43 9.15 0.23
N ARG A 19 1.32 10.04 -0.23
CA ARG A 19 2.57 10.38 0.47
C ARG A 19 2.38 10.71 1.96
N ARG A 20 1.33 11.46 2.31
CA ARG A 20 1.05 11.83 3.70
C ARG A 20 0.70 10.60 4.55
N LYS A 21 -0.13 9.70 4.03
CA LYS A 21 -0.53 8.46 4.71
C LYS A 21 0.69 7.55 4.91
N ILE A 22 1.53 7.42 3.87
CA ILE A 22 2.75 6.62 3.88
C ILE A 22 3.76 7.20 4.89
N THR A 23 3.97 8.52 4.91
CA THR A 23 4.90 9.16 5.84
C THR A 23 4.48 8.95 7.30
N VAL A 24 3.20 9.16 7.62
CA VAL A 24 2.66 8.91 8.97
C VAL A 24 2.84 7.43 9.34
N PHE A 25 2.53 6.52 8.44
CA PHE A 25 2.69 5.09 8.67
C PHE A 25 4.17 4.72 8.96
N ILE A 26 5.11 5.14 8.11
CA ILE A 26 6.55 4.86 8.30
C ILE A 26 7.05 5.45 9.61
N SER A 27 6.67 6.69 9.94
CA SER A 27 7.06 7.32 11.20
C SER A 27 6.55 6.54 12.41
N THR A 28 5.30 6.05 12.35
CA THR A 28 4.71 5.21 13.40
C THR A 28 5.47 3.90 13.56
N VAL A 29 5.78 3.21 12.45
CA VAL A 29 6.52 1.93 12.47
C VAL A 29 7.93 2.13 13.02
N LEU A 30 8.65 3.18 12.61
CA LEU A 30 9.97 3.49 13.15
C LEU A 30 9.92 3.78 14.66
N THR A 31 8.92 4.51 15.11
CA THR A 31 8.70 4.76 16.54
C THR A 31 8.46 3.46 17.30
N LEU A 32 7.63 2.57 16.77
CA LEU A 32 7.37 1.25 17.38
C LEU A 32 8.65 0.39 17.44
N MET A 33 9.48 0.41 16.40
CA MET A 33 10.76 -0.31 16.40
C MET A 33 11.70 0.19 17.52
N VAL A 34 11.77 1.51 17.73
CA VAL A 34 12.56 2.09 18.80
C VAL A 34 11.99 1.71 20.17
N VAL A 35 10.67 1.81 20.34
CA VAL A 35 9.99 1.45 21.60
C VAL A 35 10.20 -0.02 21.94
N PHE A 36 9.93 -0.92 20.99
CA PHE A 36 10.06 -2.36 21.22
C PHE A 36 11.51 -2.80 21.39
N GLY A 37 12.45 -2.22 20.62
CA GLY A 37 13.87 -2.47 20.80
C GLY A 37 14.33 -2.04 22.19
N SER A 38 13.94 -0.85 22.66
CA SER A 38 14.26 -0.35 24.00
C SER A 38 13.61 -1.20 25.08
N LEU A 39 12.38 -1.66 24.89
CA LEU A 39 11.69 -2.56 25.81
C LEU A 39 12.46 -3.89 25.94
N MET A 40 12.87 -4.49 24.81
CA MET A 40 13.63 -5.73 24.82
C MET A 40 15.01 -5.56 25.46
N TYR A 41 15.68 -4.42 25.28
CA TYR A 41 16.90 -4.09 26.01
C TYR A 41 16.69 -4.10 27.53
N LEU A 42 15.59 -3.54 28.03
CA LEU A 42 15.27 -3.53 29.45
C LEU A 42 14.98 -4.94 30.02
N VAL A 43 14.34 -5.80 29.22
CA VAL A 43 13.95 -7.15 29.65
C VAL A 43 15.10 -8.15 29.55
N GLU A 44 15.88 -8.08 28.49
CA GLU A 44 16.94 -9.05 28.16
C GLU A 44 18.34 -8.58 28.51
N GLY A 45 18.63 -7.28 28.45
CA GLY A 45 20.00 -6.71 28.48
C GLY A 45 20.86 -7.05 29.71
N GLY A 46 20.25 -7.47 30.82
CA GLY A 46 21.00 -7.93 32.01
C GLY A 46 21.26 -9.45 32.03
N ARG A 47 20.69 -10.21 31.10
CA ARG A 47 20.73 -11.68 31.07
C ARG A 47 21.20 -12.24 29.75
N ASN A 48 21.05 -11.48 28.69
CA ASN A 48 21.37 -11.87 27.33
C ASN A 48 22.44 -10.90 26.76
N PRO A 49 23.69 -11.36 26.50
CA PRO A 49 24.73 -10.52 25.95
C PRO A 49 24.43 -10.01 24.53
N GLU A 50 23.50 -10.62 23.82
CA GLU A 50 23.06 -10.20 22.48
C GLU A 50 22.24 -8.90 22.54
N PHE A 51 21.56 -8.62 23.66
CA PHE A 51 20.86 -7.36 23.93
C PHE A 51 21.72 -6.37 24.75
N ALA A 52 23.03 -6.29 24.46
CA ALA A 52 24.00 -5.49 25.22
C ALA A 52 23.78 -3.96 25.08
N SER A 53 23.09 -3.49 24.07
CA SER A 53 22.86 -2.07 23.82
C SER A 53 21.52 -1.79 23.17
N ILE A 54 20.98 -0.57 23.38
CA ILE A 54 19.73 -0.14 22.77
C ILE A 54 19.79 -0.21 21.23
N PRO A 55 20.83 0.27 20.53
CA PRO A 55 20.91 0.16 19.09
C PRO A 55 20.86 -1.29 18.59
N HIS A 56 21.52 -2.22 19.29
CA HIS A 56 21.52 -3.64 18.92
C HIS A 56 20.14 -4.28 19.12
N SER A 57 19.45 -3.88 20.18
CA SER A 57 18.05 -4.29 20.44
C SER A 57 17.06 -3.69 19.43
N ILE A 58 17.28 -2.45 18.97
CA ILE A 58 16.49 -1.85 17.89
C ILE A 58 16.73 -2.60 16.57
N TYR A 59 17.96 -2.98 16.25
CA TYR A 59 18.27 -3.82 15.09
C TYR A 59 17.46 -5.13 15.13
N TRP A 60 17.42 -5.81 16.28
CA TRP A 60 16.59 -6.99 16.47
C TRP A 60 15.09 -6.70 16.21
N ALA A 61 14.58 -5.59 16.74
CA ALA A 61 13.19 -5.21 16.53
C ALA A 61 12.88 -4.93 15.04
N VAL A 62 13.82 -4.29 14.32
CA VAL A 62 13.70 -4.05 12.87
C VAL A 62 13.63 -5.37 12.13
N THR A 63 14.59 -6.27 12.33
CA THR A 63 14.64 -7.57 11.61
C THR A 63 13.44 -8.46 11.91
N THR A 64 12.92 -8.39 13.13
CA THR A 64 11.77 -9.16 13.58
C THR A 64 10.46 -8.59 13.01
N MET A 65 10.22 -7.27 13.13
CA MET A 65 9.01 -6.63 12.65
C MET A 65 8.91 -6.60 11.13
N THR A 66 10.04 -6.56 10.41
CA THR A 66 10.09 -6.67 8.96
C THR A 66 10.03 -8.13 8.47
N THR A 67 9.93 -9.09 9.37
CA THR A 67 9.90 -10.54 9.08
C THR A 67 11.16 -11.09 8.40
N VAL A 68 12.29 -10.39 8.47
CA VAL A 68 13.58 -10.87 7.94
C VAL A 68 14.12 -11.97 8.85
N GLY A 69 14.19 -11.72 10.18
CA GLY A 69 14.50 -12.72 11.20
C GLY A 69 15.81 -13.46 10.97
N TYR A 70 16.96 -12.79 10.94
CA TYR A 70 18.26 -13.46 10.76
C TYR A 70 18.57 -14.51 11.85
N GLY A 71 17.97 -14.37 13.05
CA GLY A 71 18.19 -15.31 14.14
C GLY A 71 19.54 -15.16 14.85
N ASP A 72 20.27 -14.12 14.54
CA ASP A 72 21.55 -13.73 15.15
C ASP A 72 21.35 -13.17 16.57
N ILE A 73 20.20 -12.59 16.85
CA ILE A 73 19.77 -12.10 18.17
C ILE A 73 18.41 -12.71 18.48
N ALA A 74 18.28 -13.35 19.64
CA ALA A 74 17.01 -13.96 20.08
C ALA A 74 16.84 -13.82 21.60
N PRO A 75 15.60 -13.54 22.10
CA PRO A 75 15.34 -13.47 23.53
C PRO A 75 15.46 -14.85 24.18
N VAL A 76 16.12 -14.87 25.34
CA VAL A 76 16.33 -16.10 26.13
C VAL A 76 15.41 -16.19 27.35
N THR A 77 14.87 -15.05 27.83
CA THR A 77 13.98 -15.06 28.98
C THR A 77 12.54 -15.41 28.56
N PRO A 78 11.75 -16.11 29.41
CA PRO A 78 10.34 -16.41 29.09
C PRO A 78 9.49 -15.16 28.85
N VAL A 79 9.78 -14.06 29.57
CA VAL A 79 9.11 -12.78 29.40
C VAL A 79 9.48 -12.15 28.06
N GLY A 80 10.78 -12.13 27.71
CA GLY A 80 11.27 -11.62 26.42
C GLY A 80 10.70 -12.42 25.25
N GLN A 81 10.63 -13.75 25.36
CA GLN A 81 10.00 -14.61 24.33
C GLN A 81 8.51 -14.33 24.17
N GLY A 82 7.78 -14.08 25.25
CA GLY A 82 6.37 -13.70 25.19
C GLY A 82 6.16 -12.35 24.52
N ILE A 83 6.98 -11.35 24.85
CA ILE A 83 6.97 -10.04 24.19
C ILE A 83 7.34 -10.17 22.72
N ALA A 84 8.37 -10.96 22.39
CA ALA A 84 8.77 -11.21 21.01
C ALA A 84 7.65 -11.82 20.17
N ALA A 85 6.92 -12.78 20.72
CA ALA A 85 5.76 -13.39 20.05
C ALA A 85 4.69 -12.35 19.71
N LEU A 86 4.37 -11.44 20.63
CA LEU A 86 3.44 -10.34 20.38
C LEU A 86 3.95 -9.37 19.30
N ILE A 87 5.25 -9.03 19.33
CA ILE A 87 5.89 -8.16 18.32
C ILE A 87 5.85 -8.81 16.93
N MET A 88 6.07 -10.13 16.83
CA MET A 88 5.99 -10.86 15.56
C MET A 88 4.57 -10.81 14.98
N ILE A 89 3.53 -10.99 15.81
CA ILE A 89 2.12 -10.88 15.37
C ILE A 89 1.81 -9.46 14.89
N LEU A 90 2.26 -8.42 15.61
CA LEU A 90 2.10 -7.03 15.21
C LEU A 90 2.85 -6.72 13.92
N GLY A 91 4.08 -7.23 13.76
CA GLY A 91 4.90 -7.07 12.57
C GLY A 91 4.20 -7.61 11.32
N TYR A 92 3.52 -8.75 11.44
CA TYR A 92 2.71 -9.29 10.34
C TYR A 92 1.58 -8.36 9.91
N GLY A 93 0.88 -7.73 10.88
CA GLY A 93 -0.15 -6.72 10.62
C GLY A 93 0.39 -5.46 9.95
N ILE A 94 1.60 -5.04 10.29
CA ILE A 94 2.25 -3.84 9.74
C ILE A 94 2.47 -3.96 8.22
N ILE A 95 2.77 -5.14 7.68
CA ILE A 95 2.97 -5.34 6.24
C ILE A 95 1.66 -5.17 5.45
N ALA A 96 0.51 -5.49 6.05
CA ALA A 96 -0.79 -5.40 5.39
C ALA A 96 -1.22 -3.95 5.11
N VAL A 97 -0.84 -2.99 5.96
CA VAL A 97 -1.29 -1.60 5.86
C VAL A 97 -0.80 -0.87 4.60
N PRO A 98 0.49 -0.87 4.24
CA PRO A 98 0.96 -0.23 3.00
C PRO A 98 0.31 -0.84 1.76
N THR A 99 0.18 -2.16 1.73
CA THR A 99 -0.46 -2.88 0.62
C THR A 99 -1.92 -2.43 0.46
N GLY A 100 -2.66 -2.31 1.56
CA GLY A 100 -4.03 -1.80 1.56
C GLY A 100 -4.13 -0.36 1.07
N ILE A 101 -3.25 0.54 1.53
CA ILE A 101 -3.22 1.94 1.10
C ILE A 101 -2.98 2.04 -0.41
N VAL A 102 -1.97 1.35 -0.93
CA VAL A 102 -1.65 1.37 -2.37
C VAL A 102 -2.79 0.79 -3.20
N THR A 103 -3.39 -0.31 -2.77
CA THR A 103 -4.52 -0.92 -3.47
C THR A 103 -5.74 0.01 -3.55
N LEU A 104 -6.06 0.71 -2.47
CA LEU A 104 -7.17 1.67 -2.44
C LEU A 104 -6.92 2.85 -3.38
N GLU A 105 -5.70 3.40 -3.40
CA GLU A 105 -5.36 4.53 -4.27
C GLU A 105 -5.33 4.13 -5.75
N LEU A 106 -4.84 2.93 -6.07
CA LEU A 106 -4.88 2.42 -7.45
C LEU A 106 -6.33 2.22 -7.92
N ASN A 107 -7.19 1.72 -7.03
CA ASN A 107 -8.61 1.54 -7.36
C ASN A 107 -9.31 2.88 -7.56
N GLU A 108 -9.00 3.88 -6.74
CA GLU A 108 -9.51 5.25 -6.89
C GLU A 108 -8.99 5.91 -8.17
N ALA A 109 -7.70 5.74 -8.50
CA ALA A 109 -7.12 6.23 -9.74
C ALA A 109 -7.81 5.62 -10.98
N ASN A 110 -8.06 4.31 -10.95
CA ASN A 110 -8.82 3.62 -12.00
C ASN A 110 -10.26 4.14 -12.11
N ARG A 111 -10.92 4.40 -10.98
CA ARG A 111 -12.29 4.97 -10.98
C ARG A 111 -12.33 6.38 -11.57
N ARG A 112 -11.32 7.20 -11.30
CA ARG A 112 -11.19 8.55 -11.88
C ARG A 112 -10.96 8.51 -13.40
N GLN A 113 -10.36 7.43 -13.90
CA GLN A 113 -10.24 7.19 -15.35
C GLN A 113 -11.50 6.60 -15.98
N ALA A 114 -12.46 6.15 -15.17
CA ALA A 114 -13.75 5.73 -15.68
C ALA A 114 -14.46 6.91 -16.38
N ASN A 115 -15.05 6.62 -17.53
CA ASN A 115 -15.77 7.63 -18.30
C ASN A 115 -16.99 8.11 -17.50
N THR A 116 -17.14 9.41 -17.31
CA THR A 116 -18.32 10.02 -16.67
C THR A 116 -19.57 9.99 -17.55
N ARG A 117 -19.51 9.33 -18.71
CA ARG A 117 -20.62 9.24 -19.65
C ARG A 117 -21.68 8.29 -19.14
N THR A 118 -22.90 8.80 -19.10
CA THR A 118 -24.09 8.01 -18.82
C THR A 118 -24.64 7.45 -20.14
N CYS A 119 -25.05 6.18 -20.15
CA CYS A 119 -25.66 5.58 -21.33
C CYS A 119 -26.99 6.27 -21.67
N PRO A 120 -27.21 6.70 -22.92
CA PRO A 120 -28.45 7.38 -23.30
C PRO A 120 -29.68 6.51 -23.18
N GLU A 121 -29.57 5.19 -23.31
CA GLU A 121 -30.72 4.28 -23.27
C GLU A 121 -31.04 3.76 -21.86
N CYS A 122 -30.02 3.28 -21.11
CA CYS A 122 -30.24 2.62 -19.81
C CYS A 122 -29.73 3.40 -18.61
N SER A 123 -29.18 4.61 -18.79
CA SER A 123 -28.62 5.48 -17.76
C SER A 123 -27.54 4.80 -16.88
N ALA A 124 -26.89 3.74 -17.37
CA ALA A 124 -25.79 3.12 -16.69
C ALA A 124 -24.56 4.03 -16.73
N GLU A 125 -23.87 4.16 -15.59
CA GLU A 125 -22.64 4.93 -15.43
C GLU A 125 -21.43 4.00 -15.23
N GLY A 126 -20.21 4.58 -15.17
CA GLY A 126 -18.99 3.81 -14.87
C GLY A 126 -18.44 3.03 -16.07
N HIS A 127 -18.60 3.56 -17.26
CA HIS A 127 -18.01 3.00 -18.46
C HIS A 127 -16.50 3.26 -18.49
N SER A 128 -15.72 2.30 -19.03
CA SER A 128 -14.30 2.51 -19.31
C SER A 128 -14.13 3.72 -20.25
N ARG A 129 -13.03 4.47 -20.09
CA ARG A 129 -12.75 5.66 -20.91
C ARG A 129 -12.68 5.35 -22.40
N GLU A 130 -12.30 4.12 -22.75
CA GLU A 130 -12.19 3.61 -24.13
C GLU A 130 -13.43 2.84 -24.56
N ALA A 131 -14.45 2.72 -23.69
CA ALA A 131 -15.66 1.97 -24.03
C ALA A 131 -16.45 2.66 -25.15
N SER A 132 -16.66 1.95 -26.24
CA SER A 132 -17.48 2.38 -27.36
C SER A 132 -18.95 1.98 -27.19
N PHE A 133 -19.21 0.97 -26.35
CA PHE A 133 -20.54 0.43 -26.10
C PHE A 133 -20.83 0.31 -24.60
N CYS A 134 -22.11 0.41 -24.24
CA CYS A 134 -22.57 0.23 -22.87
C CYS A 134 -22.40 -1.23 -22.43
N TRP A 135 -21.76 -1.45 -21.27
CA TRP A 135 -21.56 -2.79 -20.70
C TRP A 135 -22.88 -3.47 -20.25
N ARG A 136 -23.96 -2.68 -20.06
CA ARG A 136 -25.23 -3.18 -19.56
C ARG A 136 -26.25 -3.50 -20.67
N CYS A 137 -26.40 -2.62 -21.65
CA CYS A 137 -27.43 -2.77 -22.73
C CYS A 137 -26.82 -2.92 -24.12
N GLY A 138 -25.48 -2.77 -24.27
CA GLY A 138 -24.81 -2.86 -25.56
C GLY A 138 -24.98 -1.64 -26.47
N GLU A 139 -25.71 -0.58 -26.05
CA GLU A 139 -25.89 0.62 -26.85
C GLU A 139 -24.56 1.40 -27.02
N ALA A 140 -24.39 2.06 -28.16
CA ALA A 140 -23.24 2.87 -28.47
C ALA A 140 -23.17 4.11 -27.58
N LEU A 141 -22.05 4.29 -26.87
CA LEU A 141 -21.79 5.45 -26.02
C LEU A 141 -21.35 6.69 -26.79
N TYR A 142 -20.98 6.53 -28.06
CA TYR A 142 -20.64 7.58 -29.00
C TYR A 142 -21.72 7.70 -30.08
N ARG A 143 -22.52 8.75 -30.06
CA ARG A 143 -23.17 9.20 -31.27
C ARG A 143 -22.08 9.90 -32.11
N ARG A 144 -21.74 9.30 -33.23
CA ARG A 144 -20.94 9.97 -34.27
C ARG A 144 -21.74 11.22 -34.74
N ARG A 145 -21.39 12.39 -34.18
CA ARG A 145 -21.92 13.69 -34.68
C ARG A 145 -20.94 14.44 -35.57
N ASP A 146 -19.73 13.92 -35.77
CA ASP A 146 -18.65 14.71 -36.33
C ASP A 146 -18.17 14.27 -37.74
N SER A 147 -18.95 13.44 -38.42
CA SER A 147 -18.57 13.01 -39.78
C SER A 147 -19.48 13.54 -40.91
N GLU A 148 -20.51 14.31 -40.60
CA GLU A 148 -21.41 14.88 -41.65
C GLU A 148 -21.19 16.37 -41.91
N SER A 149 -20.45 17.10 -41.07
CA SER A 149 -20.18 18.52 -41.33
C SER A 149 -18.95 18.78 -42.23
N GLU A 150 -18.10 17.76 -42.48
CA GLU A 150 -16.87 17.90 -43.29
C GLU A 150 -17.06 17.46 -44.75
N LYS A 151 -18.27 17.03 -45.14
CA LYS A 151 -18.58 16.67 -46.52
C LYS A 151 -19.50 17.67 -47.23
N ALA A 152 -19.78 18.83 -46.64
CA ALA A 152 -20.65 19.87 -47.20
C ALA A 152 -19.90 21.21 -47.41
N GLU A 153 -18.60 21.19 -47.77
CA GLU A 153 -17.91 22.34 -48.36
C GLU A 153 -17.12 21.90 -49.60
#